data_fb0c074863e67af6e7df3794fa128256
#
_entry.id   fb0c074863e67af6e7df3794fa128256
#
_cell.length_a   1.000
_cell.length_b   1.000
_cell.length_c   1.000
_cell.angle_alpha   90.00
_cell.angle_beta   90.00
_cell.angle_gamma   90.00
#
_symmetry.space_group_name_H-M   'P 1'
#
loop_
_entity.id
_entity.type
_entity.pdbx_description
1 polymer ?
#
loop_
_entity_poly.entity_id
_entity_poly.type
_entity_poly.pdbx_seq_one_letter_code
_entity_poly.pdbx_strand_id
1 'polypeptide(L)'
;VRRRRHGFESESERTVITVLSSFSTVRAIYEQVKMTYVRDGARCVYFMDLVVEHRCGHRKAYAVKANARGALRDDTAAILKLISDQDTAGFAQDYRLVTFEGLDPETVTNASLIARCGAEEDREAWEAVRTVLPSLPPSVTAREIGLASGYDVRGMRAAFALIPAGLLRNPPGKRLQLDTPLTNFACPRNANHAF
;
A
#
# COMPACT_ATOMS: atom_id res chain seq x y z
N VAL A 1 9.96 4.27 3.34
CA VAL A 1 8.83 4.85 4.08
C VAL A 1 9.30 5.04 5.52
N ARG A 2 9.33 6.30 6.03
CA ARG A 2 9.69 6.57 7.42
C ARG A 2 8.58 5.99 8.31
N ARG A 3 8.90 5.02 9.16
CA ARG A 3 8.02 4.52 10.23
C ARG A 3 7.78 5.64 11.22
N ARG A 4 6.63 6.32 11.15
CA ARG A 4 6.05 7.02 12.29
C ARG A 4 5.28 6.01 13.13
N ARG A 5 5.30 6.13 14.46
CA ARG A 5 4.39 5.36 15.32
C ARG A 5 2.97 5.83 15.02
N HIS A 6 2.16 4.93 14.50
CA HIS A 6 0.78 5.19 14.15
C HIS A 6 -0.10 4.90 15.37
N GLY A 7 -0.91 5.85 15.78
CA GLY A 7 -1.97 5.65 16.77
C GLY A 7 -3.23 5.18 16.02
N PHE A 8 -3.49 3.89 15.97
CA PHE A 8 -4.67 3.35 15.28
C PHE A 8 -5.91 3.55 16.15
N GLU A 9 -6.94 4.17 15.60
CA GLU A 9 -8.26 4.25 16.24
C GLU A 9 -9.08 2.99 16.00
N SER A 10 -8.82 2.24 14.92
CA SER A 10 -9.53 1.00 14.60
C SER A 10 -8.66 -0.05 13.89
N GLU A 11 -9.05 -1.33 14.03
CA GLU A 11 -8.43 -2.45 13.31
C GLU A 11 -8.61 -2.31 11.78
N SER A 12 -9.73 -1.73 11.36
CA SER A 12 -10.03 -1.46 9.95
C SER A 12 -9.01 -0.49 9.33
N GLU A 13 -8.69 0.61 10.00
CA GLU A 13 -7.68 1.59 9.55
C GLU A 13 -6.30 0.94 9.45
N ARG A 14 -5.92 0.17 10.48
CA ARG A 14 -4.64 -0.56 10.48
C ARG A 14 -4.51 -1.49 9.29
N THR A 15 -5.58 -2.23 8.97
CA THR A 15 -5.58 -3.14 7.82
C THR A 15 -5.45 -2.39 6.52
N VAL A 16 -6.21 -1.30 6.33
CA VAL A 16 -6.12 -0.45 5.14
C VAL A 16 -4.72 0.13 4.98
N ILE A 17 -4.09 0.63 6.06
CA ILE A 17 -2.71 1.13 6.03
C ILE A 17 -1.74 0.02 5.62
N THR A 18 -1.89 -1.19 6.16
CA THR A 18 -1.04 -2.33 5.82
C THR A 18 -1.16 -2.66 4.32
N VAL A 19 -2.38 -2.69 3.79
CA VAL A 19 -2.63 -2.91 2.35
C VAL A 19 -2.00 -1.80 1.51
N LEU A 20 -2.24 -0.53 1.84
CA LEU A 20 -1.70 0.60 1.08
C LEU A 20 -0.17 0.64 1.13
N SER A 21 0.44 0.33 2.28
CA SER A 21 1.89 0.28 2.44
C SER A 21 2.57 -0.83 1.64
N SER A 22 1.83 -1.86 1.21
CA SER A 22 2.35 -2.94 0.39
C SER A 22 2.48 -2.57 -1.10
N PHE A 23 1.85 -1.47 -1.55
CA PHE A 23 1.93 -1.03 -2.93
C PHE A 23 3.19 -0.21 -3.21
N SER A 24 3.91 -0.57 -4.27
CA SER A 24 5.13 0.15 -4.70
C SER A 24 4.88 1.58 -5.15
N THR A 25 3.65 1.91 -5.55
CA THR A 25 3.26 3.27 -5.97
C THR A 25 3.11 4.24 -4.81
N VAL A 26 2.97 3.75 -3.57
CA VAL A 26 2.78 4.60 -2.39
C VAL A 26 4.12 5.15 -1.91
N ARG A 27 4.17 6.47 -1.73
CA ARG A 27 5.32 7.21 -1.21
C ARG A 27 5.19 7.49 0.29
N ALA A 28 4.02 7.99 0.70
CA ALA A 28 3.72 8.35 2.08
C ALA A 28 2.25 8.18 2.40
N ILE A 29 1.95 7.91 3.67
CA ILE A 29 0.59 7.84 4.22
C ILE A 29 0.56 8.80 5.41
N TYR A 30 -0.44 9.68 5.42
CA TYR A 30 -0.74 10.62 6.50
C TYR A 30 -2.07 10.22 7.11
N GLU A 31 -2.16 10.21 8.44
CA GLU A 31 -3.34 9.80 9.20
C GLU A 31 -4.03 11.00 9.81
N GLN A 32 -5.34 10.91 9.99
CA GLN A 32 -6.20 11.87 10.70
C GLN A 32 -5.99 13.32 10.22
N VAL A 33 -6.04 13.50 8.90
CA VAL A 33 -5.79 14.81 8.30
C VAL A 33 -7.03 15.66 8.33
N LYS A 34 -6.95 16.81 9.01
CA LYS A 34 -8.06 17.76 9.16
C LYS A 34 -8.40 18.45 7.86
N MET A 35 -9.68 18.38 7.48
CA MET A 35 -10.29 19.11 6.37
C MET A 35 -11.40 20.01 6.88
N THR A 36 -11.63 21.15 6.20
CA THR A 36 -12.76 22.02 6.44
C THR A 36 -13.61 22.11 5.18
N TYR A 37 -14.94 22.08 5.35
CA TYR A 37 -15.90 22.21 4.26
C TYR A 37 -17.12 22.98 4.75
N VAL A 38 -17.99 23.40 3.83
CA VAL A 38 -19.23 24.08 4.15
C VAL A 38 -20.41 23.15 3.86
N ARG A 39 -21.32 23.01 4.83
CA ARG A 39 -22.58 22.28 4.67
C ARG A 39 -23.72 23.17 5.19
N ASP A 40 -24.72 23.39 4.37
CA ASP A 40 -25.90 24.21 4.72
C ASP A 40 -25.52 25.62 5.25
N GLY A 41 -24.50 26.22 4.64
CA GLY A 41 -24.00 27.54 5.03
C GLY A 41 -23.10 27.53 6.28
N ALA A 42 -22.96 26.42 6.98
CA ALA A 42 -22.12 26.27 8.16
C ALA A 42 -20.74 25.67 7.85
N ARG A 43 -19.70 26.20 8.49
CA ARG A 43 -18.35 25.64 8.41
C ARG A 43 -18.24 24.37 9.25
N CYS A 44 -17.94 23.26 8.61
CA CYS A 44 -17.76 21.95 9.21
C CYS A 44 -16.31 21.49 9.16
N VAL A 45 -15.96 20.56 10.03
CA VAL A 45 -14.63 19.91 10.08
C VAL A 45 -14.84 18.42 9.86
N TYR A 46 -13.98 17.82 9.03
CA TYR A 46 -13.88 16.38 8.85
C TYR A 46 -12.41 15.96 8.98
N PHE A 47 -12.16 14.82 9.60
CA PHE A 47 -10.84 14.23 9.65
C PHE A 47 -10.79 13.09 8.64
N MET A 48 -9.97 13.24 7.59
CA MET A 48 -9.67 12.14 6.69
C MET A 48 -8.86 11.11 7.42
N ASP A 49 -9.33 9.88 7.44
CA ASP A 49 -8.64 8.81 8.14
C ASP A 49 -7.24 8.61 7.56
N LEU A 50 -7.12 8.62 6.22
CA LEU A 50 -5.84 8.49 5.53
C LEU A 50 -5.75 9.45 4.33
N VAL A 51 -4.56 10.02 4.13
CA VAL A 51 -4.18 10.68 2.88
C VAL A 51 -2.93 10.00 2.34
N VAL A 52 -3.04 9.44 1.16
CA VAL A 52 -1.97 8.68 0.51
C VAL A 52 -1.34 9.52 -0.59
N GLU A 53 -0.05 9.74 -0.50
CA GLU A 53 0.75 10.34 -1.55
C GLU A 53 1.42 9.24 -2.37
N HIS A 54 1.14 9.21 -3.66
CA HIS A 54 1.78 8.31 -4.60
C HIS A 54 3.10 8.90 -5.13
N ARG A 55 4.00 8.06 -5.62
CA ARG A 55 5.31 8.47 -6.17
C ARG A 55 5.19 9.42 -7.37
N CYS A 56 4.10 9.36 -8.11
CA CYS A 56 3.79 10.31 -9.20
C CYS A 56 3.28 11.67 -8.71
N GLY A 57 3.21 11.91 -7.39
CA GLY A 57 2.68 13.14 -6.80
C GLY A 57 1.15 13.15 -6.64
N HIS A 58 0.44 12.17 -7.18
CA HIS A 58 -1.01 12.06 -7.01
C HIS A 58 -1.35 11.76 -5.55
N ARG A 59 -2.36 12.47 -4.99
CA ARG A 59 -2.86 12.26 -3.64
C ARG A 59 -4.27 11.71 -3.66
N LYS A 60 -4.53 10.73 -2.80
CA LYS A 60 -5.86 10.17 -2.56
C LYS A 60 -6.20 10.27 -1.09
N ALA A 61 -7.37 10.82 -0.80
CA ALA A 61 -7.91 10.90 0.55
C ALA A 61 -8.93 9.78 0.77
N TYR A 62 -8.82 9.10 1.90
CA TYR A 62 -9.67 7.96 2.24
C TYR A 62 -10.41 8.20 3.55
N ALA A 63 -11.72 7.94 3.54
CA ALA A 63 -12.49 7.65 4.72
C ALA A 63 -12.58 6.12 4.87
N VAL A 64 -12.29 5.60 6.05
CA VAL A 64 -12.29 4.16 6.33
C VAL A 64 -13.46 3.83 7.25
N LYS A 65 -14.27 2.85 6.88
CA LYS A 65 -15.38 2.35 7.68
C LYS A 65 -15.29 0.83 7.81
N ALA A 66 -15.80 0.30 8.91
CA ALA A 66 -15.82 -1.14 9.11
C ALA A 66 -16.67 -1.85 8.04
N ASN A 67 -17.83 -1.26 7.71
CA ASN A 67 -18.79 -1.83 6.77
C ASN A 67 -19.63 -0.75 6.06
N ALA A 68 -20.36 -1.17 5.03
CA ALA A 68 -21.22 -0.29 4.24
C ALA A 68 -22.34 0.36 5.08
N ARG A 69 -22.90 -0.37 6.08
CA ARG A 69 -23.96 0.14 6.95
C ARG A 69 -23.50 1.33 7.80
N GLY A 70 -22.27 1.26 8.35
CA GLY A 70 -21.66 2.37 9.09
C GLY A 70 -21.42 3.59 8.18
N ALA A 71 -20.94 3.37 6.97
CA ALA A 71 -20.72 4.42 5.99
C ALA A 71 -22.02 5.16 5.61
N LEU A 72 -23.13 4.43 5.42
CA LEU A 72 -24.45 5.00 5.14
C LEU A 72 -25.00 5.78 6.33
N ARG A 73 -24.93 5.23 7.54
CA ARG A 73 -25.41 5.88 8.76
C ARG A 73 -24.72 7.23 8.98
N ASP A 74 -23.45 7.33 8.72
CA ASP A 74 -22.61 8.50 8.95
C ASP A 74 -22.61 9.48 7.76
N ASP A 75 -23.39 9.21 6.70
CA ASP A 75 -23.50 10.01 5.47
C ASP A 75 -22.12 10.29 4.82
N THR A 76 -21.17 9.36 5.00
CA THR A 76 -19.76 9.55 4.67
C THR A 76 -19.56 9.87 3.18
N ALA A 77 -20.29 9.20 2.28
CA ALA A 77 -20.14 9.41 0.84
C ALA A 77 -20.56 10.83 0.42
N ALA A 78 -21.65 11.36 0.98
CA ALA A 78 -22.10 12.72 0.71
C ALA A 78 -21.13 13.77 1.27
N ILE A 79 -20.58 13.52 2.47
CA ILE A 79 -19.54 14.39 3.05
C ILE A 79 -18.29 14.41 2.17
N LEU A 80 -17.79 13.25 1.73
CA LEU A 80 -16.63 13.17 0.83
C LEU A 80 -16.88 13.91 -0.49
N LYS A 81 -18.11 13.78 -1.05
CA LYS A 81 -18.47 14.51 -2.25
C LYS A 81 -18.42 16.03 -2.03
N LEU A 82 -19.02 16.53 -0.93
CA LEU A 82 -18.99 17.95 -0.58
C LEU A 82 -17.56 18.47 -0.40
N ILE A 83 -16.70 17.70 0.25
CA ILE A 83 -15.27 18.06 0.43
C ILE A 83 -14.57 18.11 -0.92
N SER A 84 -14.76 17.10 -1.76
CA SER A 84 -14.16 17.03 -3.09
C SER A 84 -14.58 18.19 -3.98
N ASP A 85 -15.90 18.53 -3.98
CA ASP A 85 -16.45 19.62 -4.79
C ASP A 85 -15.92 21.01 -4.34
N GLN A 86 -15.51 21.13 -3.07
CA GLN A 86 -15.03 22.38 -2.46
C GLN A 86 -13.50 22.45 -2.37
N ASP A 87 -12.76 21.41 -2.75
CA ASP A 87 -11.30 21.38 -2.69
C ASP A 87 -10.66 22.21 -3.81
N THR A 88 -10.74 23.52 -3.67
CA THR A 88 -10.10 24.45 -4.62
C THR A 88 -8.59 24.54 -4.46
N ALA A 89 -8.05 24.08 -3.32
CA ALA A 89 -6.62 24.07 -3.03
C ALA A 89 -5.89 22.85 -3.62
N GLY A 90 -6.64 21.86 -4.17
CA GLY A 90 -6.08 20.66 -4.75
C GLY A 90 -5.39 19.77 -3.70
N PHE A 91 -6.00 19.68 -2.52
CA PHE A 91 -5.45 18.88 -1.42
C PHE A 91 -5.28 17.41 -1.79
N ALA A 92 -6.31 16.84 -2.48
CA ALA A 92 -6.25 15.52 -3.08
C ALA A 92 -6.99 15.52 -4.41
N GLN A 93 -6.52 14.70 -5.35
CA GLN A 93 -7.17 14.52 -6.65
C GLN A 93 -8.31 13.49 -6.60
N ASP A 94 -8.38 12.71 -5.53
CA ASP A 94 -9.37 11.63 -5.42
C ASP A 94 -9.79 11.46 -3.95
N TYR A 95 -11.10 11.33 -3.72
CA TYR A 95 -11.71 11.13 -2.40
C TYR A 95 -12.46 9.81 -2.40
N ARG A 96 -12.09 8.88 -1.53
CA ARG A 96 -12.61 7.51 -1.53
C ARG A 96 -13.12 7.08 -0.17
N LEU A 97 -14.26 6.41 -0.20
CA LEU A 97 -14.73 5.61 0.91
C LEU A 97 -14.22 4.18 0.73
N VAL A 98 -13.55 3.66 1.76
CA VAL A 98 -13.11 2.26 1.81
C VAL A 98 -13.78 1.59 3.00
N THR A 99 -14.36 0.42 2.78
CA THR A 99 -14.88 -0.41 3.86
C THR A 99 -13.97 -1.62 4.07
N PHE A 100 -13.78 -2.02 5.33
CA PHE A 100 -12.98 -3.21 5.64
C PHE A 100 -13.59 -4.46 4.99
N GLU A 101 -14.91 -4.61 5.01
CA GLU A 101 -15.63 -5.71 4.36
C GLU A 101 -15.43 -5.74 2.83
N GLY A 102 -15.13 -4.61 2.21
CA GLY A 102 -14.89 -4.50 0.76
C GLY A 102 -13.45 -4.81 0.33
N LEU A 103 -12.55 -5.07 1.29
CA LEU A 103 -11.18 -5.44 0.96
C LEU A 103 -11.12 -6.89 0.47
N ASP A 104 -10.39 -7.11 -0.62
CA ASP A 104 -10.12 -8.46 -1.09
C ASP A 104 -9.26 -9.23 -0.07
N PRO A 105 -9.70 -10.40 0.43
CA PRO A 105 -9.00 -11.16 1.45
C PRO A 105 -7.58 -11.58 1.05
N GLU A 106 -7.34 -11.89 -0.22
CA GLU A 106 -6.00 -12.24 -0.69
C GLU A 106 -5.06 -11.04 -0.67
N THR A 107 -5.56 -9.86 -1.02
CA THR A 107 -4.81 -8.60 -0.92
C THR A 107 -4.42 -8.32 0.53
N VAL A 108 -5.32 -8.51 1.49
CA VAL A 108 -5.04 -8.32 2.92
C VAL A 108 -4.00 -9.35 3.41
N THR A 109 -4.14 -10.61 3.00
CA THR A 109 -3.20 -11.68 3.35
C THR A 109 -1.80 -11.39 2.82
N ASN A 110 -1.70 -10.99 1.55
CA ASN A 110 -0.44 -10.66 0.90
C ASN A 110 0.23 -9.44 1.56
N ALA A 111 -0.53 -8.39 1.82
CA ALA A 111 -0.02 -7.20 2.50
C ALA A 111 0.50 -7.52 3.90
N SER A 112 -0.19 -8.38 4.65
CA SER A 112 0.23 -8.85 5.97
C SER A 112 1.53 -9.66 5.91
N LEU A 113 1.69 -10.51 4.88
CA LEU A 113 2.93 -11.25 4.64
C LEU A 113 4.09 -10.30 4.33
N ILE A 114 3.89 -9.37 3.40
CA ILE A 114 4.89 -8.36 3.02
C ILE A 114 5.32 -7.54 4.24
N ALA A 115 4.36 -7.05 5.04
CA ALA A 115 4.64 -6.28 6.24
C ALA A 115 5.46 -7.07 7.28
N ARG A 116 5.11 -8.35 7.52
CA ARG A 116 5.87 -9.23 8.41
C ARG A 116 7.29 -9.46 7.92
N CYS A 117 7.47 -9.74 6.63
CA CYS A 117 8.78 -9.93 6.04
C CYS A 117 9.65 -8.65 6.12
N GLY A 118 9.03 -7.47 6.01
CA GLY A 118 9.72 -6.18 6.14
C GLY A 118 9.97 -5.72 7.58
N ALA A 119 9.33 -6.36 8.57
CA ALA A 119 9.45 -5.97 9.97
C ALA A 119 10.84 -6.23 10.58
N GLU A 120 11.49 -7.29 10.13
CA GLU A 120 12.83 -7.66 10.53
C GLU A 120 13.85 -7.08 9.55
N GLU A 121 14.30 -5.89 9.71
CA GLU A 121 15.20 -5.16 8.80
C GLU A 121 16.52 -5.94 8.51
N ASP A 122 16.41 -7.08 7.80
CA ASP A 122 17.55 -7.92 7.39
C ASP A 122 18.28 -7.27 6.20
N ARG A 123 19.12 -6.28 6.50
CA ARG A 123 19.83 -5.48 5.49
C ARG A 123 20.75 -6.32 4.61
N GLU A 124 21.42 -7.31 5.19
CA GLU A 124 22.33 -8.18 4.41
C GLU A 124 21.57 -8.96 3.34
N ALA A 125 20.47 -9.63 3.72
CA ALA A 125 19.66 -10.37 2.77
C ALA A 125 19.01 -9.43 1.74
N TRP A 126 18.57 -8.22 2.15
CA TRP A 126 18.01 -7.23 1.22
C TRP A 126 19.02 -6.77 0.18
N GLU A 127 20.26 -6.47 0.58
CA GLU A 127 21.31 -6.08 -0.38
C GLU A 127 21.75 -7.24 -1.27
N ALA A 128 21.86 -8.45 -0.75
CA ALA A 128 22.14 -9.62 -1.55
C ALA A 128 21.06 -9.86 -2.62
N VAL A 129 19.77 -9.76 -2.24
CA VAL A 129 18.66 -9.89 -3.19
C VAL A 129 18.71 -8.77 -4.24
N ARG A 130 18.93 -7.51 -3.87
CA ARG A 130 19.07 -6.40 -4.83
C ARG A 130 20.18 -6.63 -5.82
N THR A 131 21.30 -7.21 -5.36
CA THR A 131 22.47 -7.48 -6.21
C THR A 131 22.17 -8.55 -7.24
N VAL A 132 21.41 -9.60 -6.91
CA VAL A 132 21.16 -10.70 -7.84
C VAL A 132 19.96 -10.48 -8.77
N LEU A 133 18.97 -9.68 -8.35
CA LEU A 133 17.74 -9.46 -9.13
C LEU A 133 17.98 -9.06 -10.60
N PRO A 134 18.94 -8.16 -10.95
CA PRO A 134 19.17 -7.79 -12.35
C PRO A 134 19.60 -8.96 -13.24
N SER A 135 20.23 -9.99 -12.68
CA SER A 135 20.70 -11.18 -13.42
C SER A 135 19.64 -12.27 -13.53
N LEU A 136 18.54 -12.17 -12.76
CA LEU A 136 17.47 -13.15 -12.75
C LEU A 136 16.45 -12.90 -13.87
N PRO A 137 15.64 -13.92 -14.25
CA PRO A 137 14.64 -13.79 -15.29
C PRO A 137 13.60 -12.69 -14.99
N PRO A 138 12.88 -12.20 -16.05
CA PRO A 138 11.78 -11.24 -15.91
C PRO A 138 10.62 -11.74 -15.02
N SER A 139 10.46 -13.06 -14.91
CA SER A 139 9.52 -13.72 -14.00
C SER A 139 10.33 -14.68 -13.13
N VAL A 140 10.22 -14.52 -11.82
CA VAL A 140 11.04 -15.24 -10.83
C VAL A 140 10.26 -15.49 -9.56
N THR A 141 10.49 -16.59 -8.88
CA THR A 141 9.85 -16.93 -7.61
C THR A 141 10.69 -16.46 -6.42
N ALA A 142 10.05 -16.30 -5.25
CA ALA A 142 10.79 -15.98 -4.02
C ALA A 142 11.80 -17.08 -3.68
N ARG A 143 11.49 -18.35 -3.97
CA ARG A 143 12.40 -19.49 -3.80
C ARG A 143 13.66 -19.35 -4.63
N GLU A 144 13.53 -19.06 -5.92
CA GLU A 144 14.68 -18.86 -6.84
C GLU A 144 15.53 -17.68 -6.39
N ILE A 145 14.90 -16.57 -5.96
CA ILE A 145 15.62 -15.39 -5.43
C ILE A 145 16.40 -15.76 -4.17
N GLY A 146 15.77 -16.52 -3.24
CA GLY A 146 16.44 -16.97 -2.02
C GLY A 146 17.70 -17.78 -2.30
N LEU A 147 17.59 -18.75 -3.18
CA LEU A 147 18.73 -19.60 -3.60
C LEU A 147 19.82 -18.77 -4.30
N ALA A 148 19.44 -17.93 -5.27
CA ALA A 148 20.41 -17.12 -6.03
C ALA A 148 21.14 -16.10 -5.16
N SER A 149 20.48 -15.57 -4.12
CA SER A 149 21.09 -14.61 -3.20
C SER A 149 22.11 -15.25 -2.24
N GLY A 150 22.12 -16.58 -2.10
CA GLY A 150 22.92 -17.30 -1.11
C GLY A 150 22.40 -17.20 0.33
N TYR A 151 21.22 -16.58 0.54
CA TYR A 151 20.62 -16.38 1.87
C TYR A 151 19.40 -17.28 2.14
N ASP A 152 19.05 -18.14 1.19
CA ASP A 152 17.97 -19.13 1.29
C ASP A 152 16.68 -18.52 1.88
N VAL A 153 16.19 -18.98 3.04
CA VAL A 153 14.95 -18.50 3.67
C VAL A 153 15.00 -16.99 3.95
N ARG A 154 16.13 -16.43 4.36
CA ARG A 154 16.32 -14.99 4.56
C ARG A 154 16.15 -14.23 3.25
N GLY A 155 16.71 -14.75 2.14
CA GLY A 155 16.56 -14.19 0.80
C GLY A 155 15.12 -14.27 0.28
N MET A 156 14.39 -15.36 0.55
CA MET A 156 12.96 -15.50 0.22
C MET A 156 12.12 -14.44 0.95
N ARG A 157 12.38 -14.19 2.23
CA ARG A 157 11.72 -13.14 3.02
C ARG A 157 12.07 -11.75 2.50
N ALA A 158 13.34 -11.52 2.16
CA ALA A 158 13.81 -10.28 1.56
C ALA A 158 13.11 -9.98 0.23
N ALA A 159 12.85 -10.98 -0.60
CA ALA A 159 12.09 -10.83 -1.85
C ALA A 159 10.70 -10.23 -1.59
N PHE A 160 9.95 -10.75 -0.61
CA PHE A 160 8.64 -10.18 -0.26
C PHE A 160 8.76 -8.78 0.37
N ALA A 161 9.74 -8.56 1.25
CA ALA A 161 10.00 -7.25 1.87
C ALA A 161 10.35 -6.15 0.85
N LEU A 162 10.88 -6.51 -0.32
CA LEU A 162 11.28 -5.59 -1.39
C LEU A 162 10.18 -5.30 -2.42
N ILE A 163 8.99 -5.93 -2.32
CA ILE A 163 7.83 -5.62 -3.20
C ILE A 163 7.45 -4.14 -3.10
N PRO A 164 7.32 -3.51 -1.91
CA PRO A 164 6.99 -2.09 -1.82
C PRO A 164 8.07 -1.15 -2.36
N ALA A 165 9.31 -1.65 -2.52
CA ALA A 165 10.37 -0.89 -3.19
C ALA A 165 10.19 -0.80 -4.71
N GLY A 166 9.29 -1.59 -5.29
CA GLY A 166 9.00 -1.60 -6.74
C GLY A 166 9.94 -2.47 -7.56
N LEU A 167 10.81 -3.24 -6.91
CA LEU A 167 11.73 -4.15 -7.61
C LEU A 167 11.03 -5.44 -8.07
N LEU A 168 10.00 -5.83 -7.35
CA LEU A 168 9.21 -7.03 -7.60
C LEU A 168 7.72 -6.68 -7.53
N ARG A 169 6.89 -7.42 -8.29
CA ARG A 169 5.43 -7.31 -8.22
C ARG A 169 4.79 -8.70 -8.24
N ASN A 170 3.84 -8.92 -7.35
CA ASN A 170 3.00 -10.12 -7.41
C ASN A 170 1.92 -9.98 -8.48
N PRO A 171 1.48 -11.07 -9.10
CA PRO A 171 0.34 -11.05 -10.00
C PRO A 171 -0.93 -10.67 -9.23
N PRO A 172 -1.83 -9.84 -9.82
CA PRO A 172 -3.06 -9.43 -9.18
C PRO A 172 -3.97 -10.64 -8.88
N GLY A 173 -4.68 -10.60 -7.75
CA GLY A 173 -5.62 -11.64 -7.32
C GLY A 173 -4.98 -13.00 -7.02
N LYS A 174 -3.65 -13.07 -6.91
CA LYS A 174 -2.95 -14.31 -6.55
C LYS A 174 -2.38 -14.20 -5.15
N ARG A 175 -2.54 -15.27 -4.38
CA ARG A 175 -1.90 -15.41 -3.08
C ARG A 175 -0.40 -15.52 -3.23
N LEU A 176 0.34 -14.74 -2.45
CA LEU A 176 1.79 -14.82 -2.39
C LEU A 176 2.21 -16.11 -1.67
N GLN A 177 3.00 -16.91 -2.37
CA GLN A 177 3.66 -18.12 -1.88
C GLN A 177 5.10 -18.12 -2.38
N LEU A 178 5.93 -19.02 -1.87
CA LEU A 178 7.34 -19.11 -2.26
C LEU A 178 7.54 -19.38 -3.75
N ASP A 179 6.59 -20.09 -4.36
CA ASP A 179 6.62 -20.48 -5.76
C ASP A 179 5.68 -19.63 -6.65
N THR A 180 5.09 -18.56 -6.10
CA THR A 180 4.31 -17.60 -6.91
C THR A 180 5.25 -16.82 -7.82
N PRO A 181 5.03 -16.83 -9.16
CA PRO A 181 5.84 -16.05 -10.09
C PRO A 181 5.67 -14.54 -9.83
N LEU A 182 6.75 -13.87 -9.53
CA LEU A 182 6.83 -12.41 -9.36
C LEU A 182 7.37 -11.78 -10.62
N THR A 183 6.84 -10.63 -11.02
CA THR A 183 7.45 -9.82 -12.08
C THR A 183 8.69 -9.11 -11.51
N ASN A 184 9.84 -9.33 -12.13
CA ASN A 184 11.12 -8.75 -11.75
C ASN A 184 11.39 -7.49 -12.57
N PHE A 185 11.19 -6.31 -11.99
CA PHE A 185 11.47 -5.02 -12.63
C PHE A 185 12.95 -4.60 -12.58
N ALA A 186 13.76 -5.25 -11.76
CA ALA A 186 15.22 -5.04 -11.78
C ALA A 186 15.87 -5.72 -12.99
N CYS A 187 15.20 -6.70 -13.63
CA CYS A 187 15.66 -7.30 -14.87
C CYS A 187 15.59 -6.28 -16.02
N PRO A 188 16.69 -6.06 -16.80
CA PRO A 188 16.72 -5.07 -17.88
C PRO A 188 15.61 -5.24 -18.92
N ARG A 189 15.11 -6.46 -19.14
CA ARG A 189 14.02 -6.75 -20.07
C ARG A 189 12.67 -6.17 -19.61
N ASN A 190 12.48 -5.92 -18.31
CA ASN A 190 11.25 -5.36 -17.73
C ASN A 190 11.41 -3.89 -17.31
N ALA A 191 12.61 -3.32 -17.36
CA ALA A 191 12.88 -1.96 -16.85
C ALA A 191 12.03 -0.87 -17.51
N ASN A 192 11.60 -1.08 -18.77
CA ASN A 192 10.77 -0.13 -19.52
C ASN A 192 9.27 -0.15 -19.12
N HIS A 193 8.84 -1.02 -18.20
CA HIS A 193 7.44 -1.18 -17.78
C HIS A 193 7.23 -0.94 -16.27
N ALA A 194 8.20 -0.33 -15.59
CA ALA A 194 8.22 -0.21 -14.12
C ALA A 194 7.31 0.89 -13.54
N PHE A 195 6.63 1.72 -14.37
CA PHE A 195 5.80 2.85 -13.93
C PHE A 195 4.48 2.94 -14.68
#